data_d7fc8393878f911ed3b59ed4d164f8d3
#
_entry.id   d7fc8393878f911ed3b59ed4d164f8d3
#
_cell.length_a   1.000
_cell.length_b   1.000
_cell.length_c   1.000
_cell.angle_alpha   90.00
_cell.angle_beta   90.00
_cell.angle_gamma   90.00
#
_symmetry.space_group_name_H-M   'P 1'
#
loop_
_entity.id
_entity.type
_entity.pdbx_description
1 polymer ?
#
loop_
_entity_poly.entity_id
_entity_poly.type
_entity_poly.pdbx_seq_one_letter_code
_entity_poly.pdbx_strand_id
1 'polypeptide(L)'
;MRKGLIMALKRSRQREMIKSFLMGRKDHPTADVIYSNLKQQDPNLSLGTVYRNLTLLSGEILRLRVGDGVDHFDADTSEHYHFVCTECGSVIDLDMDSIDSIMETAGERFDGRIRGHITYFYGTCPACTRVATKS
;
A
#
# COMPACT_ATOMS: atom_id res chain seq x y z
N MET A 1 34.92 9.58 4.44
CA MET A 1 34.39 8.28 4.86
C MET A 1 33.33 8.36 5.98
N ARG A 2 33.58 9.13 7.05
CA ARG A 2 32.62 9.23 8.15
C ARG A 2 31.25 9.82 7.71
N LYS A 3 31.28 10.84 6.85
CA LYS A 3 30.05 11.47 6.35
C LYS A 3 29.18 10.49 5.55
N GLY A 4 29.79 9.66 4.71
CA GLY A 4 29.07 8.69 3.92
C GLY A 4 28.43 7.60 4.79
N LEU A 5 29.12 7.13 5.82
CA LEU A 5 28.59 6.14 6.75
C LEU A 5 27.43 6.70 7.57
N ILE A 6 27.57 7.93 8.08
CA ILE A 6 26.51 8.59 8.85
C ILE A 6 25.26 8.79 8.00
N MET A 7 25.41 9.21 6.73
CA MET A 7 24.29 9.39 5.82
C MET A 7 23.62 8.05 5.49
N ALA A 8 24.40 6.97 5.32
CA ALA A 8 23.86 5.64 5.07
C ALA A 8 23.05 5.14 6.26
N LEU A 9 23.55 5.34 7.49
CA LEU A 9 22.84 4.97 8.71
C LEU A 9 21.55 5.77 8.87
N LYS A 10 21.59 7.07 8.56
CA LYS A 10 20.41 7.93 8.61
C LYS A 10 19.34 7.48 7.62
N ARG A 11 19.74 7.13 6.39
CA ARG A 11 18.84 6.63 5.36
C ARG A 11 18.21 5.30 5.76
N SER A 12 19.02 4.39 6.36
CA SER A 12 18.50 3.11 6.86
C SER A 12 17.49 3.30 7.97
N ARG A 13 17.75 4.26 8.88
CA ARG A 13 16.84 4.59 9.96
C ARG A 13 15.50 5.10 9.43
N GLN A 14 15.55 5.99 8.43
CA GLN A 14 14.34 6.52 7.82
C GLN A 14 13.53 5.42 7.11
N ARG A 15 14.23 4.49 6.44
CA ARG A 15 13.59 3.34 5.80
C ARG A 15 12.87 2.46 6.82
N GLU A 16 13.54 2.17 7.95
CA GLU A 16 12.94 1.38 9.02
C GLU A 16 11.74 2.08 9.66
N MET A 17 11.80 3.40 9.80
CA MET A 17 10.67 4.19 10.29
C MET A 17 9.46 4.04 9.39
N ILE A 18 9.66 4.11 8.08
CA ILE A 18 8.58 3.99 7.09
C ILE A 18 7.99 2.58 7.13
N LYS A 19 8.85 1.57 7.13
CA LYS A 19 8.42 0.17 7.20
C LYS A 19 7.64 -0.10 8.48
N SER A 20 8.14 0.36 9.62
CA SER A 20 7.48 0.19 10.91
C SER A 20 6.12 0.89 10.96
N PHE A 21 6.03 2.06 10.35
CA PHE A 21 4.77 2.80 10.28
C PHE A 21 3.71 2.00 9.51
N LEU A 22 4.11 1.30 8.46
CA LEU A 22 3.19 0.51 7.63
C LEU A 22 2.79 -0.81 8.26
N MET A 23 3.65 -1.37 9.13
CA MET A 23 3.39 -2.67 9.75
C MET A 23 2.15 -2.60 10.65
N GLY A 24 1.25 -3.56 10.46
CA GLY A 24 0.03 -3.66 11.24
C GLY A 24 -1.08 -2.69 10.83
N ARG A 25 -0.84 -1.75 9.93
CA ARG A 25 -1.87 -0.84 9.45
C ARG A 25 -2.71 -1.52 8.35
N LYS A 26 -3.99 -1.28 8.39
CA LYS A 26 -4.95 -1.81 7.40
C LYS A 26 -5.59 -0.70 6.57
N ASP A 27 -5.19 0.55 6.78
CA ASP A 27 -5.75 1.71 6.10
C ASP A 27 -5.05 2.05 4.78
N HIS A 28 -3.98 1.35 4.43
CA HIS A 28 -3.24 1.49 3.17
C HIS A 28 -2.88 2.95 2.87
N PRO A 29 -2.01 3.57 3.71
CA PRO A 29 -1.75 5.00 3.59
C PRO A 29 -1.01 5.36 2.29
N THR A 30 -1.20 6.61 1.85
CA THR A 30 -0.43 7.20 0.76
C THR A 30 0.91 7.72 1.27
N ALA A 31 1.82 8.07 0.35
CA ALA A 31 3.11 8.66 0.72
C ALA A 31 2.92 9.97 1.51
N ASP A 32 1.92 10.78 1.15
CA ASP A 32 1.62 12.03 1.85
C ASP A 32 1.21 11.79 3.30
N VAL A 33 0.41 10.77 3.55
CA VAL A 33 -0.02 10.39 4.91
C VAL A 33 1.19 9.91 5.71
N ILE A 34 2.03 9.06 5.12
CA ILE A 34 3.25 8.57 5.76
C ILE A 34 4.14 9.75 6.14
N TYR A 35 4.37 10.65 5.20
CA TYR A 35 5.19 11.84 5.41
C TYR A 35 4.65 12.72 6.53
N SER A 36 3.36 13.04 6.51
CA SER A 36 2.74 13.91 7.50
C SER A 36 2.87 13.38 8.92
N ASN A 37 2.78 12.06 9.07
CA ASN A 37 2.89 11.42 10.39
C ASN A 37 4.33 11.33 10.85
N LEU A 38 5.26 10.93 9.98
CA LEU A 38 6.65 10.69 10.37
C LEU A 38 7.48 11.98 10.48
N LYS A 39 7.08 13.04 9.80
CA LYS A 39 7.76 14.34 9.87
C LYS A 39 7.83 14.87 11.30
N GLN A 40 6.86 14.58 12.12
CA GLN A 40 6.83 14.98 13.53
C GLN A 40 7.96 14.32 14.32
N GLN A 41 8.35 13.10 13.95
CA GLN A 41 9.41 12.35 14.60
C GLN A 41 10.79 12.66 14.02
N ASP A 42 10.84 12.99 12.73
CA ASP A 42 12.08 13.34 12.02
C ASP A 42 11.83 14.58 11.16
N PRO A 43 12.15 15.79 11.68
CA PRO A 43 11.95 17.03 10.91
C PRO A 43 12.77 17.11 9.63
N ASN A 44 13.82 16.29 9.50
CA ASN A 44 14.65 16.25 8.29
C ASN A 44 14.06 15.37 7.19
N LEU A 45 12.99 14.63 7.49
CA LEU A 45 12.33 13.79 6.51
C LEU A 45 11.65 14.66 5.45
N SER A 46 11.87 14.34 4.17
CA SER A 46 11.19 15.00 3.06
C SER A 46 10.26 14.02 2.35
N LEU A 47 9.28 14.55 1.63
CA LEU A 47 8.37 13.72 0.84
C LEU A 47 9.13 12.92 -0.21
N GLY A 48 10.15 13.54 -0.85
CA GLY A 48 11.02 12.83 -1.80
C GLY A 48 11.75 11.66 -1.17
N THR A 49 12.18 11.80 0.09
CA THR A 49 12.83 10.72 0.83
C THR A 49 11.84 9.58 1.08
N VAL A 50 10.59 9.90 1.41
CA VAL A 50 9.56 8.88 1.61
C VAL A 50 9.36 8.09 0.32
N TYR A 51 9.20 8.74 -0.82
CA TYR A 51 9.03 8.08 -2.12
C TYR A 51 10.23 7.19 -2.47
N ARG A 52 11.46 7.69 -2.25
CA ARG A 52 12.67 6.91 -2.55
C ARG A 52 12.74 5.65 -1.69
N ASN A 53 12.42 5.75 -0.41
CA ASN A 53 12.44 4.59 0.48
C ASN A 53 11.33 3.60 0.15
N LEU A 54 10.14 4.07 -0.22
CA LEU A 54 9.06 3.19 -0.66
C LEU A 54 9.47 2.40 -1.90
N THR A 55 10.18 3.02 -2.83
CA THR A 55 10.71 2.34 -4.02
C THR A 55 11.75 1.29 -3.63
N LEU A 56 12.65 1.62 -2.70
CA LEU A 56 13.66 0.68 -2.21
C LEU A 56 13.04 -0.51 -1.47
N LEU A 57 11.87 -0.32 -0.87
CA LEU A 57 11.15 -1.37 -0.14
C LEU A 57 10.23 -2.18 -1.05
N SER A 58 10.30 -2.02 -2.37
CA SER A 58 9.34 -2.61 -3.31
C SER A 58 9.19 -4.13 -3.22
N GLY A 59 10.19 -4.85 -2.71
CA GLY A 59 10.08 -6.30 -2.47
C GLY A 59 9.50 -6.67 -1.12
N GLU A 60 9.36 -5.72 -0.21
CA GLU A 60 8.93 -5.95 1.17
C GLU A 60 7.58 -5.31 1.49
N ILE A 61 7.10 -4.43 0.63
CA ILE A 61 5.79 -3.78 0.77
C ILE A 61 5.04 -3.85 -0.54
N LEU A 62 3.72 -3.77 -0.45
CA LEU A 62 2.83 -3.76 -1.59
C LEU A 62 2.49 -2.32 -1.95
N ARG A 63 2.55 -2.00 -3.26
CA ARG A 63 2.12 -0.71 -3.79
C ARG A 63 0.84 -0.92 -4.59
N LEU A 64 -0.22 -0.24 -4.20
CA LEU A 64 -1.53 -0.35 -4.82
C LEU A 64 -1.93 0.97 -5.46
N ARG A 65 -2.19 0.95 -6.75
CA ARG A 65 -2.75 2.11 -7.45
C ARG A 65 -4.16 1.74 -7.91
N VAL A 66 -5.14 2.12 -7.12
CA VAL A 66 -6.52 1.74 -7.33
C VAL A 66 -7.42 2.96 -7.21
N GLY A 67 -8.47 3.01 -8.04
CA GLY A 67 -9.53 3.99 -7.94
C GLY A 67 -9.13 5.44 -8.22
N ASP A 68 -8.44 6.07 -7.29
CA ASP A 68 -8.10 7.51 -7.35
C ASP A 68 -6.81 7.84 -8.12
N GLY A 69 -6.10 6.83 -8.61
CA GLY A 69 -4.83 7.03 -9.30
C GLY A 69 -3.66 7.36 -8.38
N VAL A 70 -3.86 7.34 -7.07
CA VAL A 70 -2.82 7.59 -6.07
C VAL A 70 -2.32 6.26 -5.52
N ASP A 71 -1.00 6.15 -5.33
CA ASP A 71 -0.40 4.94 -4.79
C ASP A 71 -0.68 4.81 -3.29
N HIS A 72 -1.19 3.65 -2.89
CA HIS A 72 -1.38 3.26 -1.50
C HIS A 72 -0.37 2.16 -1.16
N PHE A 73 0.02 2.06 0.11
CA PHE A 73 1.08 1.15 0.52
C PHE A 73 0.62 0.24 1.66
N ASP A 74 1.09 -1.00 1.62
CA ASP A 74 0.75 -2.02 2.61
C ASP A 74 1.99 -2.88 2.89
N ALA A 75 2.30 -3.09 4.16
CA ALA A 75 3.40 -3.96 4.57
C ALA A 75 3.02 -5.44 4.51
N ASP A 76 1.73 -5.76 4.44
CA ASP A 76 1.25 -7.13 4.29
C ASP A 76 1.28 -7.51 2.80
N THR A 77 2.26 -8.30 2.41
CA THR A 77 2.42 -8.77 1.03
C THR A 77 1.74 -10.11 0.78
N SER A 78 1.02 -10.66 1.75
CA SER A 78 0.26 -11.88 1.56
C SER A 78 -0.85 -11.68 0.54
N GLU A 79 -1.28 -12.77 -0.12
CA GLU A 79 -2.38 -12.70 -1.07
C GLU A 79 -3.67 -12.39 -0.34
N HIS A 80 -4.23 -11.22 -0.61
CA HIS A 80 -5.54 -10.84 -0.08
C HIS A 80 -6.20 -9.89 -1.07
N TYR A 81 -7.52 -9.83 -0.99
CA TYR A 81 -8.29 -8.96 -1.87
C TYR A 81 -8.56 -7.63 -1.20
N HIS A 82 -8.70 -6.60 -2.01
CA HIS A 82 -8.93 -5.25 -1.55
C HIS A 82 -10.27 -4.72 -2.04
N PHE A 83 -10.86 -3.85 -1.26
CA PHE A 83 -12.06 -3.11 -1.62
C PHE A 83 -11.74 -1.62 -1.64
N VAL A 84 -12.17 -0.94 -2.71
CA VAL A 84 -11.95 0.50 -2.87
C VAL A 84 -13.31 1.19 -2.83
N CYS A 85 -13.48 2.11 -1.90
CA CYS A 85 -14.68 2.93 -1.86
C CYS A 85 -14.57 4.05 -2.88
N THR A 86 -15.50 4.09 -3.83
CA THR A 86 -15.51 5.14 -4.85
C THR A 86 -15.99 6.49 -4.31
N GLU A 87 -16.60 6.50 -3.14
CA GLU A 87 -17.10 7.72 -2.51
C GLU A 87 -16.03 8.42 -1.68
N CYS A 88 -15.35 7.69 -0.78
CA CYS A 88 -14.36 8.28 0.12
C CYS A 88 -12.91 7.91 -0.18
N GLY A 89 -12.67 7.01 -1.14
CA GLY A 89 -11.33 6.62 -1.53
C GLY A 89 -10.65 5.64 -0.57
N SER A 90 -11.33 5.13 0.44
CA SER A 90 -10.75 4.17 1.39
C SER A 90 -10.39 2.87 0.69
N VAL A 91 -9.25 2.30 1.06
CA VAL A 91 -8.83 0.97 0.60
C VAL A 91 -8.89 0.04 1.82
N ILE A 92 -9.71 -0.99 1.73
CA ILE A 92 -10.02 -1.89 2.84
C ILE A 92 -9.69 -3.32 2.41
N ASP A 93 -9.06 -4.08 3.30
CA ASP A 93 -8.82 -5.51 3.06
C ASP A 93 -10.15 -6.26 3.19
N LEU A 94 -10.43 -7.13 2.22
CA LEU A 94 -11.59 -8.00 2.29
C LEU A 94 -11.23 -9.28 3.03
N ASP A 95 -12.06 -9.65 4.00
CA ASP A 95 -11.92 -10.90 4.74
C ASP A 95 -12.61 -12.00 3.94
N MET A 96 -11.86 -12.59 3.01
CA MET A 96 -12.35 -13.69 2.19
C MET A 96 -11.21 -14.62 1.82
N ASP A 97 -11.55 -15.87 1.60
CA ASP A 97 -10.57 -16.86 1.17
C ASP A 97 -10.08 -16.59 -0.25
N SER A 98 -8.85 -17.00 -0.53
CA SER A 98 -8.26 -16.88 -1.85
C SER A 98 -9.06 -17.69 -2.87
N ILE A 99 -9.31 -17.10 -4.05
CA ILE A 99 -9.95 -17.81 -5.17
C ILE A 99 -8.84 -18.44 -6.02
N ASP A 100 -8.54 -19.70 -5.75
CA ASP A 100 -7.43 -20.41 -6.40
C ASP A 100 -7.61 -20.53 -7.92
N SER A 101 -8.85 -20.57 -8.39
CA SER A 101 -9.15 -20.73 -9.80
C SER A 101 -8.83 -19.51 -10.67
N ILE A 102 -8.59 -18.34 -10.08
CA ILE A 102 -8.29 -17.13 -10.87
C ILE A 102 -7.06 -17.31 -11.74
N MET A 103 -5.97 -17.78 -11.13
CA MET A 103 -4.70 -17.99 -11.85
C MET A 103 -4.83 -19.05 -12.95
N GLU A 104 -5.51 -20.14 -12.65
CA GLU A 104 -5.74 -21.22 -13.61
C GLU A 104 -6.58 -20.75 -14.78
N THR A 105 -7.70 -20.07 -14.50
CA THR A 105 -8.58 -19.55 -15.51
C THR A 105 -7.88 -18.54 -16.41
N ALA A 106 -7.08 -17.66 -15.83
CA ALA A 106 -6.33 -16.65 -16.57
C ALA A 106 -5.31 -17.32 -17.51
N GLY A 107 -4.72 -18.44 -17.08
CA GLY A 107 -3.68 -19.13 -17.84
C GLY A 107 -4.17 -20.05 -18.95
N GLU A 108 -5.47 -20.40 -18.96
CA GLU A 108 -6.00 -21.41 -19.89
C GLU A 108 -5.80 -21.07 -21.36
N ARG A 109 -5.87 -19.79 -21.72
CA ARG A 109 -5.77 -19.34 -23.13
C ARG A 109 -4.64 -18.34 -23.33
N PHE A 110 -3.67 -18.35 -22.43
CA PHE A 110 -2.55 -17.41 -22.44
C PHE A 110 -1.23 -18.17 -22.57
N ASP A 111 -0.46 -17.85 -23.60
CA ASP A 111 0.80 -18.54 -23.90
C ASP A 111 1.98 -18.06 -23.06
N GLY A 112 1.81 -16.99 -22.30
CA GLY A 112 2.84 -16.46 -21.42
C GLY A 112 2.87 -17.14 -20.07
N ARG A 113 3.62 -16.56 -19.15
CA ARG A 113 3.74 -17.03 -17.77
C ARG A 113 3.12 -16.01 -16.82
N ILE A 114 2.07 -16.40 -16.11
CA ILE A 114 1.44 -15.56 -15.11
C ILE A 114 2.06 -15.88 -13.76
N ARG A 115 2.62 -14.87 -13.09
CA ARG A 115 3.28 -15.04 -11.79
C ARG A 115 2.40 -14.61 -10.61
N GLY A 116 1.36 -13.86 -10.88
CA GLY A 116 0.48 -13.38 -9.83
C GLY A 116 -0.61 -12.50 -10.41
N HIS A 117 -1.45 -11.99 -9.55
CA HIS A 117 -2.50 -11.05 -9.92
C HIS A 117 -2.79 -10.10 -8.76
N ILE A 118 -3.39 -8.97 -9.09
CA ILE A 118 -3.91 -8.06 -8.10
C ILE A 118 -5.40 -7.93 -8.40
N THR A 119 -6.22 -8.26 -7.41
CA THR A 119 -7.66 -8.19 -7.55
C THR A 119 -8.22 -7.23 -6.52
N TYR A 120 -9.05 -6.30 -6.97
CA TYR A 120 -9.75 -5.43 -6.05
C TYR A 120 -11.21 -5.28 -6.49
N PHE A 121 -12.05 -5.03 -5.52
CA PHE A 121 -13.47 -4.74 -5.73
C PHE A 121 -13.70 -3.26 -5.45
N TYR A 122 -14.68 -2.68 -6.07
CA TYR A 122 -15.00 -1.27 -5.85
C TYR A 122 -16.49 -1.10 -5.62
N GLY A 123 -16.84 -0.03 -4.93
CA GLY A 123 -18.21 0.26 -4.61
C GLY A 123 -18.28 1.27 -3.47
N THR A 124 -19.25 1.11 -2.59
CA THR A 124 -19.47 2.01 -1.46
C THR A 124 -19.13 1.28 -0.16
N CYS A 125 -18.24 1.87 0.65
CA CYS A 125 -17.83 1.26 1.92
C CYS A 125 -18.98 1.30 2.94
N PRO A 126 -18.88 0.51 4.05
CA PRO A 126 -19.95 0.48 5.05
C PRO A 126 -20.34 1.86 5.60
N ALA A 127 -19.35 2.72 5.86
CA ALA A 127 -19.61 4.07 6.39
C ALA A 127 -20.37 4.92 5.37
N CYS A 128 -19.95 4.91 4.11
CA CYS A 128 -20.62 5.67 3.04
C CYS A 128 -21.99 5.11 2.71
N THR A 129 -22.16 3.79 2.79
CA THR A 129 -23.47 3.15 2.60
C THR A 129 -24.46 3.61 3.66
N ARG A 130 -24.03 3.73 4.93
CA ARG A 130 -24.88 4.23 6.00
C ARG A 130 -25.29 5.68 5.80
N VAL A 131 -24.41 6.53 5.30
CA VAL A 131 -24.72 7.92 4.98
C VAL A 131 -25.76 7.98 3.86
N ALA A 132 -25.60 7.18 2.81
CA ALA A 132 -26.54 7.14 1.68
C ALA A 132 -27.94 6.69 2.10
N THR A 133 -28.06 5.77 3.06
CA THR A 133 -29.37 5.28 3.53
C THR A 133 -30.09 6.26 4.43
N LYS A 134 -29.43 7.27 4.96
CA LYS A 134 -30.04 8.29 5.81
C LYS A 134 -30.62 9.47 5.02
N SER A 135 -30.32 9.55 3.75
CA SER A 135 -30.87 10.56 2.87
C SER A 135 -32.07 10.02 2.09
#